data_73ff224716a3e92727b79ed4383aeedd
#
_entry.id   73ff224716a3e92727b79ed4383aeedd
#
_cell.length_a   1.000
_cell.length_b   1.000
_cell.length_c   1.000
_cell.angle_alpha   90.00
_cell.angle_beta   90.00
_cell.angle_gamma   90.00
#
_symmetry.space_group_name_H-M   'P 1'
#
loop_
_entity.id
_entity.type
_entity.pdbx_description
1 polymer ?
#
loop_
_entity_poly.entity_id
_entity_poly.type
_entity_poly.pdbx_seq_one_letter_code
_entity_poly.pdbx_strand_id
1 'polypeptide(L)'
;MIQHWIKIGMLLVATILVGAQAFAQDLIARQAPIDRKLKSVDSLALQKQIRAEQSLYPGLDIYPNWTNEHVQAYKDAIVPESYPFDLTGFTMPTTNTKITDIFGYRPRRRRMHYGLDIKVYVGDTIRAAFDGKVRIVKNQGRRGYGKYIVIRHDNGLETVYGHLSKQLVDENQLVKSGEVIGLGGNTGRSTGSHLHFETRFLGIPMNPALMFDFEKQDILADAYTFSKHKTGKGKTAGQVAQGEGLYYKVKKGDTLARIARKQGTTVEQLCKLNHIKRTTILRLGQVLRCS
;
A
#
# COMPACT_ATOMS: atom_id res chain seq x y z
N MET A 1 47.53 22.07 -67.75
CA MET A 1 46.27 21.20 -67.71
C MET A 1 45.87 20.73 -66.33
N ILE A 2 46.77 20.31 -65.45
CA ILE A 2 46.47 19.75 -64.14
C ILE A 2 45.77 20.74 -63.16
N GLN A 3 46.19 22.03 -63.18
CA GLN A 3 45.57 23.05 -62.29
C GLN A 3 44.12 23.39 -62.65
N HIS A 4 43.71 23.18 -63.91
CA HIS A 4 42.34 23.47 -64.33
C HIS A 4 41.32 22.40 -63.80
N TRP A 5 41.73 21.14 -63.73
CA TRP A 5 40.92 20.03 -63.21
C TRP A 5 40.79 20.11 -61.72
N ILE A 6 41.75 20.57 -60.94
CA ILE A 6 41.67 20.75 -59.50
C ILE A 6 40.66 21.85 -59.16
N LYS A 7 40.57 22.92 -59.90
CA LYS A 7 39.58 24.00 -59.67
C LYS A 7 38.15 23.53 -59.98
N ILE A 8 37.94 22.73 -61.01
CA ILE A 8 36.62 22.20 -61.37
C ILE A 8 36.18 21.16 -60.31
N GLY A 9 37.11 20.31 -59.88
CA GLY A 9 36.82 19.35 -58.80
C GLY A 9 36.44 20.01 -57.47
N MET A 10 37.14 21.10 -57.05
CA MET A 10 36.76 21.85 -55.83
C MET A 10 35.41 22.57 -55.97
N LEU A 11 35.11 23.10 -57.19
CA LEU A 11 33.82 23.76 -57.42
C LEU A 11 32.64 22.75 -57.33
N LEU A 12 32.82 21.55 -57.88
CA LEU A 12 31.79 20.46 -57.78
C LEU A 12 31.59 19.95 -56.34
N VAL A 13 32.65 19.80 -55.58
CA VAL A 13 32.54 19.38 -54.16
C VAL A 13 31.88 20.47 -53.32
N ALA A 14 32.19 21.76 -53.60
CA ALA A 14 31.54 22.87 -52.89
C ALA A 14 30.03 22.95 -53.17
N THR A 15 29.62 22.72 -54.42
CA THR A 15 28.17 22.72 -54.78
C THR A 15 27.41 21.53 -54.19
N ILE A 16 28.03 20.37 -54.08
CA ILE A 16 27.41 19.19 -53.43
C ILE A 16 27.26 19.42 -51.92
N LEU A 17 28.26 20.03 -51.25
CA LEU A 17 28.17 20.33 -49.80
C LEU A 17 27.12 21.39 -49.49
N VAL A 18 27.00 22.46 -50.32
CA VAL A 18 25.96 23.47 -50.15
C VAL A 18 24.57 22.90 -50.41
N GLY A 19 24.42 22.00 -51.40
CA GLY A 19 23.16 21.32 -51.66
C GLY A 19 22.72 20.40 -50.50
N ALA A 20 23.66 19.67 -49.91
CA ALA A 20 23.36 18.78 -48.76
C ALA A 20 22.95 19.57 -47.50
N GLN A 21 23.57 20.75 -47.26
CA GLN A 21 23.18 21.62 -46.17
C GLN A 21 21.79 22.26 -46.36
N ALA A 22 21.47 22.66 -47.61
CA ALA A 22 20.17 23.22 -47.95
C ALA A 22 19.03 22.17 -47.72
N PHE A 23 19.25 20.93 -48.16
CA PHE A 23 18.30 19.83 -47.90
C PHE A 23 18.11 19.50 -46.42
N ALA A 24 19.18 19.53 -45.61
CA ALA A 24 19.13 19.31 -44.18
C ALA A 24 18.36 20.44 -43.46
N GLN A 25 18.59 21.70 -43.85
CA GLN A 25 17.88 22.86 -43.31
C GLN A 25 16.38 22.86 -43.72
N ASP A 26 16.06 22.43 -44.95
CA ASP A 26 14.66 22.36 -45.40
C ASP A 26 13.89 21.22 -44.67
N LEU A 27 14.54 20.12 -44.38
CA LEU A 27 13.97 19.05 -43.53
C LEU A 27 13.71 19.51 -42.09
N ILE A 28 14.64 20.25 -41.48
CA ILE A 28 14.48 20.82 -40.15
C ILE A 28 13.38 21.88 -40.14
N ALA A 29 13.31 22.72 -41.17
CA ALA A 29 12.29 23.74 -41.30
C ALA A 29 10.87 23.16 -41.54
N ARG A 30 10.77 21.99 -42.17
CA ARG A 30 9.48 21.28 -42.35
C ARG A 30 9.04 20.55 -41.07
N GLN A 31 9.98 20.11 -40.22
CA GLN A 31 9.65 19.51 -38.93
C GLN A 31 9.25 20.54 -37.86
N ALA A 32 9.86 21.75 -37.92
CA ALA A 32 9.55 22.80 -36.95
C ALA A 32 8.04 23.16 -36.77
N PRO A 33 7.20 23.19 -37.84
CA PRO A 33 5.75 23.38 -37.69
C PRO A 33 5.03 22.18 -37.06
N ILE A 34 5.56 20.97 -37.31
CA ILE A 34 5.00 19.74 -36.70
C ILE A 34 5.34 19.71 -35.22
N ASP A 35 6.57 20.03 -34.82
CA ASP A 35 6.99 20.15 -33.43
C ASP A 35 6.26 21.27 -32.68
N ARG A 36 5.99 22.40 -33.35
CA ARG A 36 5.12 23.46 -32.79
C ARG A 36 3.67 23.00 -32.64
N LYS A 37 3.12 22.25 -33.57
CA LYS A 37 1.79 21.63 -33.44
C LYS A 37 1.76 20.57 -32.34
N LEU A 38 2.80 19.75 -32.22
CA LEU A 38 2.94 18.79 -31.13
C LEU A 38 3.15 19.46 -29.76
N LYS A 39 3.88 20.59 -29.70
CA LYS A 39 3.99 21.40 -28.47
C LYS A 39 2.70 22.16 -28.15
N SER A 40 1.87 22.46 -29.14
CA SER A 40 0.55 23.07 -28.97
C SER A 40 -0.59 22.04 -28.86
N VAL A 41 -0.31 20.74 -29.00
CA VAL A 41 -1.21 19.68 -28.52
C VAL A 41 -1.29 19.88 -27.02
N ASP A 42 -2.13 20.73 -26.73
CA ASP A 42 -2.83 21.14 -25.57
C ASP A 42 -2.31 20.45 -24.31
N SER A 43 -1.27 21.05 -23.68
CA SER A 43 -0.75 20.58 -22.40
C SER A 43 -1.88 20.47 -21.36
N LEU A 44 -2.96 21.26 -21.52
CA LEU A 44 -4.18 21.19 -20.70
C LEU A 44 -5.01 19.94 -21.01
N ALA A 45 -5.19 19.57 -22.27
CA ALA A 45 -5.90 18.33 -22.64
C ALA A 45 -5.10 17.10 -22.16
N LEU A 46 -3.77 17.09 -22.35
CA LEU A 46 -2.92 16.04 -21.85
C LEU A 46 -2.94 15.96 -20.31
N GLN A 47 -2.85 17.09 -19.61
CA GLN A 47 -2.97 17.13 -18.15
C GLN A 47 -4.36 16.67 -17.67
N LYS A 48 -5.42 17.01 -18.37
CA LYS A 48 -6.78 16.55 -18.08
C LYS A 48 -6.87 15.03 -18.26
N GLN A 49 -6.27 14.50 -19.32
CA GLN A 49 -6.23 13.05 -19.57
C GLN A 49 -5.39 12.33 -18.51
N ILE A 50 -4.20 12.84 -18.16
CA ILE A 50 -3.37 12.30 -17.08
C ILE A 50 -4.13 12.31 -15.75
N ARG A 51 -4.82 13.41 -15.40
CA ARG A 51 -5.63 13.49 -14.19
C ARG A 51 -6.80 12.51 -14.22
N ALA A 52 -7.45 12.33 -15.38
CA ALA A 52 -8.52 11.35 -15.55
C ALA A 52 -8.00 9.91 -15.39
N GLU A 53 -6.82 9.60 -15.92
CA GLU A 53 -6.16 8.30 -15.73
C GLU A 53 -5.72 8.08 -14.28
N GLN A 54 -5.16 9.10 -13.63
CA GLN A 54 -4.80 9.05 -12.21
C GLN A 54 -6.03 8.80 -11.31
N SER A 55 -7.17 9.42 -11.64
CA SER A 55 -8.43 9.17 -10.90
C SER A 55 -9.01 7.78 -11.16
N LEU A 56 -8.71 7.17 -12.32
CA LEU A 56 -9.12 5.80 -12.64
C LEU A 56 -8.18 4.75 -12.05
N TYR A 57 -6.92 5.11 -11.77
CA TYR A 57 -5.89 4.21 -11.23
C TYR A 57 -5.16 4.88 -10.07
N PRO A 58 -5.66 4.75 -8.84
CA PRO A 58 -5.06 5.35 -7.66
C PRO A 58 -3.57 4.99 -7.51
N GLY A 59 -2.76 6.00 -7.20
CA GLY A 59 -1.32 5.82 -6.99
C GLY A 59 -0.52 5.44 -8.24
N LEU A 60 -1.00 5.78 -9.45
CA LEU A 60 -0.32 5.48 -10.73
C LEU A 60 1.09 6.08 -10.82
N ASP A 61 1.34 7.20 -10.15
CA ASP A 61 2.63 7.88 -10.04
C ASP A 61 3.64 7.14 -9.13
N ILE A 62 3.14 6.27 -8.25
CA ILE A 62 3.93 5.53 -7.25
C ILE A 62 4.08 4.06 -7.64
N TYR A 63 3.02 3.46 -8.14
CA TYR A 63 2.98 2.05 -8.49
C TYR A 63 3.34 1.83 -9.96
N PRO A 64 4.32 0.97 -10.29
CA PRO A 64 4.80 0.79 -11.65
C PRO A 64 3.76 0.22 -12.61
N ASN A 65 2.73 -0.45 -12.09
CA ASN A 65 1.68 -1.08 -12.89
C ASN A 65 0.39 -1.31 -12.10
N TRP A 66 -0.69 -1.60 -12.83
CA TRP A 66 -1.94 -2.12 -12.30
C TRP A 66 -2.05 -3.60 -12.64
N THR A 67 -2.20 -4.46 -11.62
CA THR A 67 -2.38 -5.90 -11.80
C THR A 67 -3.36 -6.46 -10.78
N ASN A 68 -4.22 -7.35 -11.23
CA ASN A 68 -5.23 -8.04 -10.42
C ASN A 68 -4.74 -9.42 -9.93
N GLU A 69 -3.46 -9.78 -10.13
CA GLU A 69 -3.01 -11.15 -9.90
C GLU A 69 -2.58 -11.45 -8.47
N HIS A 70 -1.64 -10.67 -7.92
CA HIS A 70 -0.99 -10.98 -6.65
C HIS A 70 -0.95 -9.77 -5.71
N VAL A 71 -1.08 -10.05 -4.40
CA VAL A 71 -0.95 -9.02 -3.35
C VAL A 71 0.45 -8.39 -3.35
N GLN A 72 1.48 -9.14 -3.73
CA GLN A 72 2.89 -8.72 -3.73
C GLN A 72 3.44 -8.54 -5.16
N ALA A 73 2.72 -7.81 -6.01
CA ALA A 73 3.03 -7.70 -7.45
C ALA A 73 4.16 -6.71 -7.81
N TYR A 74 4.88 -6.15 -6.85
CA TYR A 74 5.75 -4.98 -7.07
C TYR A 74 7.23 -5.26 -6.79
N LYS A 75 7.75 -6.39 -7.30
CA LYS A 75 9.16 -6.78 -7.07
C LYS A 75 10.16 -5.75 -7.61
N ASP A 76 9.80 -5.07 -8.69
CA ASP A 76 10.66 -4.11 -9.40
C ASP A 76 10.33 -2.65 -9.04
N ALA A 77 9.45 -2.42 -8.07
CA ALA A 77 9.10 -1.07 -7.64
C ALA A 77 10.26 -0.37 -6.94
N ILE A 78 10.50 0.88 -7.32
CA ILE A 78 11.44 1.74 -6.61
C ILE A 78 10.77 2.23 -5.33
N VAL A 79 11.11 1.59 -4.21
CA VAL A 79 10.58 1.98 -2.91
C VAL A 79 11.31 3.23 -2.42
N PRO A 80 10.61 4.36 -2.19
CA PRO A 80 11.22 5.59 -1.70
C PRO A 80 11.75 5.41 -0.27
N GLU A 81 12.73 6.22 0.14
CA GLU A 81 13.28 6.22 1.51
C GLU A 81 12.23 6.62 2.55
N SER A 82 11.32 7.53 2.19
CA SER A 82 10.16 7.92 2.99
C SER A 82 8.98 8.28 2.10
N TYR A 83 7.76 8.09 2.61
CA TYR A 83 6.53 8.48 1.94
C TYR A 83 5.46 8.87 2.96
N PRO A 84 4.88 10.08 2.89
CA PRO A 84 3.80 10.51 3.76
C PRO A 84 2.46 10.00 3.21
N PHE A 85 1.67 9.35 4.06
CA PHE A 85 0.28 9.00 3.78
C PHE A 85 -0.63 9.99 4.47
N ASP A 86 -1.57 10.57 3.73
CA ASP A 86 -2.74 11.23 4.29
C ASP A 86 -3.72 10.15 4.78
N LEU A 87 -4.09 10.19 6.05
CA LEU A 87 -5.02 9.25 6.66
C LEU A 87 -6.41 9.88 6.87
N THR A 88 -6.61 11.13 6.48
CA THR A 88 -7.93 11.78 6.53
C THR A 88 -8.94 11.03 5.64
N GLY A 89 -10.20 11.04 6.02
CA GLY A 89 -11.22 10.27 5.31
C GLY A 89 -11.23 8.76 5.59
N PHE A 90 -10.47 8.31 6.61
CA PHE A 90 -10.47 6.93 7.06
C PHE A 90 -11.84 6.50 7.60
N THR A 91 -12.24 5.28 7.27
CA THR A 91 -13.35 4.59 7.91
C THR A 91 -12.88 3.24 8.43
N MET A 92 -13.21 2.93 9.68
CA MET A 92 -12.88 1.64 10.27
C MET A 92 -13.56 0.49 9.48
N PRO A 93 -12.82 -0.55 9.07
CA PRO A 93 -13.36 -1.62 8.22
C PRO A 93 -14.43 -2.48 8.89
N THR A 94 -14.56 -2.42 10.21
CA THR A 94 -15.60 -3.12 10.99
C THR A 94 -15.90 -2.35 12.26
N THR A 95 -17.13 -2.47 12.76
CA THR A 95 -17.57 -1.85 14.03
C THR A 95 -17.03 -2.58 15.26
N ASN A 96 -16.43 -3.77 15.11
CA ASN A 96 -15.88 -4.52 16.24
C ASN A 96 -14.48 -4.02 16.58
N THR A 97 -14.23 -3.76 17.86
CA THR A 97 -12.96 -3.19 18.35
C THR A 97 -11.97 -4.23 18.89
N LYS A 98 -12.41 -5.50 19.01
CA LYS A 98 -11.61 -6.55 19.66
C LYS A 98 -10.52 -7.09 18.73
N ILE A 99 -9.27 -6.75 19.01
CA ILE A 99 -8.09 -7.32 18.34
C ILE A 99 -7.83 -8.72 18.90
N THR A 100 -7.76 -9.72 18.02
CA THR A 100 -7.51 -11.14 18.38
C THR A 100 -6.09 -11.58 18.09
N ASP A 101 -5.41 -10.96 17.10
CA ASP A 101 -3.98 -11.16 16.84
C ASP A 101 -3.34 -9.92 16.23
N ILE A 102 -2.04 -9.71 16.51
CA ILE A 102 -1.29 -8.51 16.12
C ILE A 102 -0.33 -8.79 14.95
N PHE A 103 0.05 -7.71 14.27
CA PHE A 103 1.13 -7.73 13.28
C PHE A 103 2.45 -8.21 13.89
N GLY A 104 3.23 -9.00 13.14
CA GLY A 104 4.57 -9.38 13.52
C GLY A 104 4.85 -10.89 13.45
N TYR A 105 6.05 -11.29 13.90
CA TYR A 105 6.47 -12.67 13.85
C TYR A 105 5.72 -13.54 14.89
N ARG A 106 5.15 -14.65 14.43
CA ARG A 106 4.43 -15.66 15.24
C ARG A 106 5.36 -16.86 15.54
N PRO A 107 6.06 -16.91 16.68
CA PRO A 107 7.09 -17.95 16.95
C PRO A 107 6.53 -19.37 16.87
N ARG A 108 5.33 -19.62 17.41
CA ARG A 108 4.68 -20.94 17.39
C ARG A 108 4.35 -21.44 15.98
N ARG A 109 4.05 -20.51 15.04
CA ARG A 109 3.71 -20.83 13.66
C ARG A 109 4.88 -20.61 12.71
N ARG A 110 6.04 -20.16 13.22
CA ARG A 110 7.29 -19.87 12.50
C ARG A 110 7.09 -19.01 11.24
N ARG A 111 6.21 -17.99 11.31
CA ARG A 111 5.87 -17.11 10.18
C ARG A 111 5.48 -15.71 10.62
N MET A 112 5.61 -14.76 9.69
CA MET A 112 5.08 -13.41 9.85
C MET A 112 3.55 -13.39 9.76
N HIS A 113 2.94 -12.52 10.55
CA HIS A 113 1.58 -12.03 10.40
C HIS A 113 1.63 -10.62 9.82
N TYR A 114 1.14 -10.46 8.62
CA TYR A 114 1.28 -9.22 7.86
C TYR A 114 0.17 -8.21 8.12
N GLY A 115 -0.73 -8.48 9.05
CA GLY A 115 -1.85 -7.60 9.39
C GLY A 115 -2.27 -7.70 10.85
N LEU A 116 -3.46 -7.19 11.14
CA LEU A 116 -4.19 -7.37 12.41
C LEU A 116 -5.38 -8.29 12.17
N ASP A 117 -5.66 -9.14 13.14
CA ASP A 117 -6.89 -9.94 13.15
C ASP A 117 -7.89 -9.28 14.11
N ILE A 118 -9.03 -8.84 13.57
CA ILE A 118 -10.11 -8.18 14.30
C ILE A 118 -11.26 -9.16 14.42
N LYS A 119 -11.84 -9.31 15.60
CA LYS A 119 -13.00 -10.18 15.80
C LYS A 119 -14.18 -9.68 14.96
N VAL A 120 -14.74 -10.57 14.16
CA VAL A 120 -16.04 -10.37 13.49
C VAL A 120 -16.85 -11.66 13.58
N TYR A 121 -18.15 -11.56 13.36
CA TYR A 121 -19.02 -12.72 13.16
C TYR A 121 -19.24 -12.95 11.66
N VAL A 122 -19.64 -14.16 11.31
CA VAL A 122 -19.99 -14.46 9.92
C VAL A 122 -21.22 -13.63 9.52
N GLY A 123 -21.07 -12.83 8.48
CA GLY A 123 -22.14 -11.94 8.02
C GLY A 123 -21.99 -10.47 8.45
N ASP A 124 -21.10 -10.15 9.40
CA ASP A 124 -20.81 -8.76 9.76
C ASP A 124 -20.33 -7.98 8.55
N THR A 125 -20.77 -6.73 8.40
CA THR A 125 -20.37 -5.89 7.28
C THR A 125 -18.89 -5.48 7.37
N ILE A 126 -18.20 -5.62 6.24
CA ILE A 126 -16.82 -5.15 6.06
C ILE A 126 -16.82 -3.98 5.08
N ARG A 127 -16.15 -2.88 5.46
CA ARG A 127 -16.15 -1.61 4.74
C ARG A 127 -14.78 -1.26 4.20
N ALA A 128 -14.74 -0.50 3.10
CA ALA A 128 -13.52 0.08 2.57
C ALA A 128 -12.95 1.13 3.54
N ALA A 129 -11.64 1.08 3.79
CA ALA A 129 -10.97 1.97 4.74
C ALA A 129 -10.83 3.41 4.21
N PHE A 130 -10.70 3.59 2.91
CA PHE A 130 -10.59 4.88 2.22
C PHE A 130 -11.24 4.79 0.84
N ASP A 131 -11.40 5.93 0.17
CA ASP A 131 -11.70 5.99 -1.26
C ASP A 131 -10.61 5.24 -2.05
N GLY A 132 -10.99 4.59 -3.15
CA GLY A 132 -10.02 3.89 -3.97
C GLY A 132 -10.62 2.96 -5.02
N LYS A 133 -9.78 2.12 -5.60
CA LYS A 133 -10.16 1.16 -6.63
C LYS A 133 -9.83 -0.26 -6.19
N VAL A 134 -10.79 -1.14 -6.34
CA VAL A 134 -10.65 -2.57 -6.03
C VAL A 134 -9.67 -3.20 -7.00
N ARG A 135 -8.55 -3.71 -6.48
CA ARG A 135 -7.49 -4.30 -7.29
C ARG A 135 -7.62 -5.82 -7.40
N ILE A 136 -8.02 -6.49 -6.34
CA ILE A 136 -8.13 -7.96 -6.31
C ILE A 136 -9.41 -8.37 -5.62
N VAL A 137 -10.14 -9.30 -6.26
CA VAL A 137 -11.27 -10.03 -5.66
C VAL A 137 -11.08 -11.52 -5.94
N LYS A 138 -10.48 -12.26 -5.01
CA LYS A 138 -10.13 -13.67 -5.22
C LYS A 138 -10.52 -14.57 -4.06
N ASN A 139 -10.56 -15.87 -4.36
CA ASN A 139 -10.79 -16.92 -3.38
C ASN A 139 -9.67 -17.97 -3.47
N GLN A 140 -8.88 -18.11 -2.41
CA GLN A 140 -7.80 -19.10 -2.29
C GLN A 140 -8.28 -20.42 -1.66
N GLY A 141 -9.58 -20.63 -1.56
CA GLY A 141 -10.18 -21.82 -0.95
C GLY A 141 -9.81 -21.94 0.54
N ARG A 142 -9.28 -23.08 0.97
CA ARG A 142 -8.85 -23.35 2.34
C ARG A 142 -7.44 -22.84 2.66
N ARG A 143 -6.79 -22.14 1.75
CA ARG A 143 -5.41 -21.63 1.90
C ARG A 143 -5.39 -20.11 2.06
N GLY A 144 -4.28 -19.59 2.58
CA GLY A 144 -3.98 -18.17 2.62
C GLY A 144 -5.11 -17.32 3.20
N TYR A 145 -5.49 -16.29 2.47
CA TYR A 145 -6.54 -15.33 2.84
C TYR A 145 -7.98 -15.86 2.70
N GLY A 146 -8.18 -17.04 2.06
CA GLY A 146 -9.53 -17.50 1.69
C GLY A 146 -10.16 -16.58 0.66
N LYS A 147 -11.40 -16.12 0.90
CA LYS A 147 -12.01 -15.03 0.14
C LYS A 147 -11.45 -13.72 0.65
N TYR A 148 -10.88 -12.91 -0.26
CA TYR A 148 -10.24 -11.66 0.11
C TYR A 148 -10.39 -10.59 -0.96
N ILE A 149 -10.26 -9.34 -0.54
CA ILE A 149 -10.30 -8.16 -1.37
C ILE A 149 -9.03 -7.36 -1.11
N VAL A 150 -8.46 -6.76 -2.16
CA VAL A 150 -7.41 -5.75 -2.05
C VAL A 150 -7.88 -4.47 -2.73
N ILE A 151 -7.77 -3.36 -2.02
CA ILE A 151 -8.10 -2.04 -2.54
C ILE A 151 -6.83 -1.21 -2.55
N ARG A 152 -6.55 -0.52 -3.67
CA ARG A 152 -5.57 0.55 -3.74
C ARG A 152 -6.30 1.87 -3.57
N HIS A 153 -5.81 2.68 -2.63
CA HIS A 153 -6.41 3.94 -2.24
C HIS A 153 -5.71 5.14 -2.87
N ASP A 154 -6.42 6.26 -2.95
CA ASP A 154 -5.92 7.49 -3.56
C ASP A 154 -4.69 8.06 -2.84
N ASN A 155 -4.56 7.77 -1.54
CA ASN A 155 -3.40 8.14 -0.73
C ASN A 155 -2.15 7.25 -0.94
N GLY A 156 -2.22 6.26 -1.83
CA GLY A 156 -1.13 5.34 -2.13
C GLY A 156 -1.05 4.10 -1.21
N LEU A 157 -1.89 3.97 -0.20
CA LEU A 157 -1.99 2.72 0.58
C LEU A 157 -2.70 1.63 -0.22
N GLU A 158 -2.35 0.38 0.03
CA GLU A 158 -3.20 -0.77 -0.27
C GLU A 158 -3.68 -1.41 1.02
N THR A 159 -4.96 -1.76 1.07
CA THR A 159 -5.55 -2.52 2.18
C THR A 159 -6.00 -3.91 1.72
N VAL A 160 -5.84 -4.90 2.59
CA VAL A 160 -6.26 -6.28 2.35
C VAL A 160 -7.30 -6.68 3.39
N TYR A 161 -8.41 -7.24 2.91
CA TYR A 161 -9.53 -7.73 3.71
C TYR A 161 -9.65 -9.24 3.49
N GLY A 162 -9.18 -10.02 4.44
CA GLY A 162 -9.13 -11.49 4.35
C GLY A 162 -10.17 -12.21 5.16
N HIS A 163 -10.33 -13.51 4.89
CA HIS A 163 -11.19 -14.47 5.56
C HIS A 163 -12.69 -14.20 5.43
N LEU A 164 -13.09 -13.45 4.37
CA LEU A 164 -14.48 -13.07 4.11
C LEU A 164 -15.39 -14.29 3.86
N SER A 165 -16.66 -14.19 4.22
CA SER A 165 -17.70 -15.14 3.81
C SER A 165 -18.24 -14.81 2.42
N LYS A 166 -18.34 -13.52 2.07
CA LYS A 166 -18.83 -13.03 0.78
C LYS A 166 -18.07 -11.76 0.39
N GLN A 167 -17.76 -11.63 -0.88
CA GLN A 167 -17.26 -10.43 -1.54
C GLN A 167 -18.45 -9.77 -2.25
N LEU A 168 -18.60 -8.44 -2.14
CA LEU A 168 -19.76 -7.69 -2.64
C LEU A 168 -19.35 -6.66 -3.70
N VAL A 169 -18.09 -6.65 -4.10
CA VAL A 169 -17.51 -5.76 -5.12
C VAL A 169 -16.75 -6.57 -6.15
N ASP A 170 -16.56 -5.98 -7.32
CA ASP A 170 -15.82 -6.57 -8.43
C ASP A 170 -14.43 -5.95 -8.59
N GLU A 171 -13.52 -6.68 -9.27
CA GLU A 171 -12.21 -6.12 -9.64
C GLU A 171 -12.38 -4.88 -10.53
N ASN A 172 -11.56 -3.88 -10.29
CA ASN A 172 -11.55 -2.57 -10.94
C ASN A 172 -12.75 -1.65 -10.59
N GLN A 173 -13.63 -2.04 -9.68
CA GLN A 173 -14.70 -1.18 -9.16
C GLN A 173 -14.10 -0.05 -8.33
N LEU A 174 -14.60 1.19 -8.51
CA LEU A 174 -14.34 2.31 -7.60
C LEU A 174 -15.23 2.16 -6.37
N VAL A 175 -14.64 2.42 -5.21
CA VAL A 175 -15.34 2.36 -3.92
C VAL A 175 -15.03 3.60 -3.09
N LYS A 176 -16.00 3.99 -2.27
CA LYS A 176 -15.87 5.10 -1.31
C LYS A 176 -15.51 4.58 0.07
N SER A 177 -14.83 5.43 0.84
CA SER A 177 -14.59 5.17 2.27
C SER A 177 -15.91 4.85 2.97
N GLY A 178 -15.93 3.77 3.76
CA GLY A 178 -17.14 3.30 4.44
C GLY A 178 -18.10 2.48 3.59
N GLU A 179 -17.90 2.36 2.28
CA GLU A 179 -18.73 1.50 1.41
C GLU A 179 -18.59 0.02 1.82
N VAL A 180 -19.71 -0.70 1.83
CA VAL A 180 -19.71 -2.14 2.18
C VAL A 180 -19.15 -2.95 1.02
N ILE A 181 -17.98 -3.57 1.24
CA ILE A 181 -17.25 -4.32 0.21
C ILE A 181 -17.36 -5.84 0.38
N GLY A 182 -17.78 -6.31 1.54
CA GLY A 182 -17.88 -7.75 1.82
C GLY A 182 -18.50 -8.05 3.17
N LEU A 183 -18.57 -9.33 3.48
CA LEU A 183 -19.08 -9.85 4.75
C LEU A 183 -18.02 -10.64 5.49
N GLY A 184 -17.93 -10.43 6.79
CA GLY A 184 -17.05 -11.17 7.71
C GLY A 184 -17.25 -12.67 7.60
N GLY A 185 -16.19 -13.44 7.84
CA GLY A 185 -16.25 -14.87 7.67
C GLY A 185 -15.14 -15.63 8.41
N ASN A 186 -14.92 -16.87 7.95
CA ASN A 186 -13.91 -17.78 8.48
C ASN A 186 -13.31 -18.64 7.36
N THR A 187 -13.13 -18.06 6.15
CA THR A 187 -12.58 -18.78 5.00
C THR A 187 -11.05 -18.78 4.99
N GLY A 188 -10.43 -19.64 4.19
CA GLY A 188 -8.97 -19.71 4.10
C GLY A 188 -8.33 -20.39 5.31
N ARG A 189 -7.12 -19.95 5.63
CA ARG A 189 -6.36 -20.47 6.78
C ARG A 189 -6.73 -19.72 8.07
N SER A 190 -7.95 -19.91 8.51
CA SER A 190 -8.51 -19.30 9.72
C SER A 190 -8.93 -20.37 10.73
N THR A 191 -8.83 -20.07 12.03
CA THR A 191 -9.22 -20.95 13.14
C THR A 191 -10.45 -20.46 13.89
N GLY A 192 -11.05 -19.37 13.43
CA GLY A 192 -12.24 -18.75 14.04
C GLY A 192 -12.58 -17.47 13.30
N SER A 193 -13.84 -17.06 13.31
CA SER A 193 -14.32 -15.91 12.56
C SER A 193 -13.60 -14.62 12.98
N HIS A 194 -12.90 -13.99 12.03
CA HIS A 194 -12.20 -12.72 12.19
C HIS A 194 -11.98 -12.07 10.82
N LEU A 195 -11.83 -10.75 10.80
CA LEU A 195 -11.29 -10.01 9.67
C LEU A 195 -9.77 -9.98 9.81
N HIS A 196 -9.05 -10.47 8.81
CA HIS A 196 -7.63 -10.22 8.65
C HIS A 196 -7.45 -8.94 7.84
N PHE A 197 -6.95 -7.87 8.49
CA PHE A 197 -6.78 -6.55 7.89
C PHE A 197 -5.31 -6.20 7.77
N GLU A 198 -4.86 -5.88 6.53
CA GLU A 198 -3.49 -5.43 6.28
C GLU A 198 -3.48 -4.03 5.68
N THR A 199 -2.40 -3.29 5.95
CA THR A 199 -1.98 -2.11 5.21
C THR A 199 -0.67 -2.41 4.51
N ARG A 200 -0.55 -1.98 3.25
CA ARG A 200 0.62 -2.22 2.43
C ARG A 200 1.01 -0.99 1.64
N PHE A 201 2.31 -0.87 1.36
CA PHE A 201 2.87 0.11 0.44
C PHE A 201 3.83 -0.58 -0.52
N LEU A 202 3.58 -0.51 -1.82
CA LEU A 202 4.38 -1.20 -2.85
C LEU A 202 4.60 -2.69 -2.51
N GLY A 203 3.55 -3.37 -2.03
CA GLY A 203 3.61 -4.76 -1.59
C GLY A 203 4.25 -5.00 -0.21
N ILE A 204 4.88 -3.98 0.40
CA ILE A 204 5.50 -4.07 1.73
C ILE A 204 4.39 -3.98 2.79
N PRO A 205 4.24 -5.00 3.65
CA PRO A 205 3.25 -4.94 4.72
C PRO A 205 3.70 -3.98 5.82
N MET A 206 2.78 -3.16 6.30
CA MET A 206 2.96 -2.24 7.42
C MET A 206 2.03 -2.65 8.57
N ASN A 207 2.39 -2.26 9.79
CA ASN A 207 1.56 -2.54 10.95
C ASN A 207 0.38 -1.55 11.03
N PRO A 208 -0.88 -1.99 10.85
CA PRO A 208 -2.03 -1.09 10.89
C PRO A 208 -2.20 -0.35 12.22
N ALA A 209 -1.71 -0.95 13.34
CA ALA A 209 -1.77 -0.34 14.65
C ALA A 209 -0.87 0.89 14.83
N LEU A 210 -0.04 1.23 13.85
CA LEU A 210 0.74 2.48 13.84
C LEU A 210 -0.02 3.63 13.19
N MET A 211 -1.14 3.36 12.54
CA MET A 211 -1.97 4.32 11.81
C MET A 211 -3.35 4.47 12.45
N PHE A 212 -3.91 3.38 12.99
CA PHE A 212 -5.31 3.33 13.41
C PHE A 212 -5.48 2.87 14.85
N ASP A 213 -6.34 3.57 15.58
CA ASP A 213 -6.83 3.20 16.91
C ASP A 213 -8.14 2.40 16.77
N PHE A 214 -8.01 1.07 16.80
CA PHE A 214 -9.15 0.16 16.60
C PHE A 214 -10.17 0.21 17.75
N GLU A 215 -9.81 0.71 18.92
CA GLU A 215 -10.76 0.85 20.03
C GLU A 215 -11.57 2.12 19.91
N LYS A 216 -10.90 3.23 19.57
CA LYS A 216 -11.58 4.51 19.33
C LYS A 216 -12.27 4.57 17.96
N GLN A 217 -12.00 3.60 17.09
CA GLN A 217 -12.50 3.55 15.71
C GLN A 217 -12.07 4.76 14.87
N ASP A 218 -10.81 5.21 15.06
CA ASP A 218 -10.31 6.45 14.48
C ASP A 218 -8.84 6.32 14.06
N ILE A 219 -8.31 7.34 13.38
CA ILE A 219 -6.89 7.50 13.07
C ILE A 219 -6.12 7.96 14.31
N LEU A 220 -4.82 7.61 14.36
CA LEU A 220 -3.92 8.10 15.41
C LEU A 220 -3.44 9.52 15.17
N ALA A 221 -3.31 9.90 13.90
CA ALA A 221 -2.92 11.22 13.41
C ALA A 221 -3.37 11.35 11.95
N ASP A 222 -3.52 12.59 11.46
CA ASP A 222 -3.95 12.88 10.09
C ASP A 222 -2.98 12.36 9.02
N ALA A 223 -1.72 12.14 9.40
CA ALA A 223 -0.69 11.62 8.50
C ALA A 223 0.17 10.55 9.17
N TYR A 224 0.64 9.60 8.35
CA TYR A 224 1.64 8.61 8.74
C TYR A 224 2.78 8.60 7.72
N THR A 225 4.03 8.67 8.17
CA THR A 225 5.19 8.61 7.28
C THR A 225 5.80 7.21 7.26
N PHE A 226 5.73 6.57 6.09
CA PHE A 226 6.53 5.37 5.82
C PHE A 226 8.01 5.73 5.79
N SER A 227 8.86 4.89 6.37
CA SER A 227 10.32 5.00 6.28
C SER A 227 10.90 3.65 5.92
N LYS A 228 11.71 3.64 4.87
CA LYS A 228 12.45 2.46 4.45
C LYS A 228 13.63 2.25 5.38
N HIS A 229 13.53 1.27 6.26
CA HIS A 229 14.68 0.91 7.10
C HIS A 229 15.75 0.21 6.26
N LYS A 230 17.00 0.70 6.33
CA LYS A 230 18.18 -0.02 5.83
C LYS A 230 18.36 -1.26 6.70
N THR A 231 17.83 -2.39 6.25
CA THR A 231 18.07 -3.67 6.90
C THR A 231 19.51 -4.09 6.60
N GLY A 232 20.32 -4.28 7.65
CA GLY A 232 21.64 -4.91 7.53
C GLY A 232 21.54 -6.28 6.84
N LYS A 233 22.64 -6.71 6.21
CA LYS A 233 22.77 -7.93 5.40
C LYS A 233 21.84 -9.06 5.85
N GLY A 234 20.91 -9.48 4.98
CA GLY A 234 20.20 -10.75 5.08
C GLY A 234 18.77 -10.72 5.63
N LYS A 235 18.13 -9.56 5.83
CA LYS A 235 16.71 -9.51 6.22
C LYS A 235 15.88 -8.85 5.12
N THR A 236 14.92 -9.59 4.60
CA THR A 236 13.94 -9.15 3.61
C THR A 236 13.28 -7.83 4.02
N ALA A 237 13.17 -6.90 3.08
CA ALA A 237 12.38 -5.68 3.22
C ALA A 237 10.97 -6.04 3.72
N GLY A 238 10.64 -5.69 4.96
CA GLY A 238 9.39 -6.09 5.61
C GLY A 238 9.44 -6.11 7.14
N GLN A 239 10.62 -5.96 7.73
CA GLN A 239 10.71 -5.66 9.15
C GLN A 239 10.66 -4.15 9.35
N VAL A 240 9.45 -3.61 9.21
CA VAL A 240 9.12 -2.31 9.77
C VAL A 240 9.51 -2.35 11.24
N ALA A 241 10.21 -1.31 11.70
CA ALA A 241 10.48 -1.15 13.12
C ALA A 241 9.19 -1.50 13.89
N GLN A 242 9.30 -2.43 14.81
CA GLN A 242 8.33 -2.57 15.87
C GLN A 242 8.47 -1.27 16.70
N GLY A 243 7.83 -0.21 16.24
CA GLY A 243 7.46 0.88 17.12
C GLY A 243 6.73 0.23 18.29
N GLU A 244 6.94 0.71 19.49
CA GLU A 244 6.21 0.28 20.68
C GLU A 244 4.73 0.35 20.31
N GLY A 245 4.16 -0.82 19.98
CA GLY A 245 2.86 -0.87 19.32
C GLY A 245 1.77 -0.64 20.34
N LEU A 246 0.69 0.01 19.92
CA LEU A 246 -0.56 0.14 20.67
C LEU A 246 -1.00 -1.15 21.37
N TYR A 247 -0.57 -2.31 20.87
CA TYR A 247 -0.99 -3.63 21.36
C TYR A 247 0.19 -4.55 21.66
N TYR A 248 0.08 -5.32 22.74
CA TYR A 248 1.03 -6.35 23.13
C TYR A 248 0.36 -7.72 23.24
N LYS A 249 0.97 -8.75 22.67
CA LYS A 249 0.50 -10.13 22.81
C LYS A 249 1.25 -10.84 23.91
N VAL A 250 0.52 -11.29 24.93
CA VAL A 250 1.03 -11.97 26.12
C VAL A 250 1.81 -13.23 25.75
N LYS A 251 3.03 -13.34 26.26
CA LYS A 251 3.96 -14.47 26.09
C LYS A 251 4.08 -15.27 27.39
N LYS A 252 4.64 -16.48 27.29
CA LYS A 252 4.93 -17.33 28.48
C LYS A 252 5.85 -16.59 29.44
N GLY A 253 5.48 -16.50 30.71
CA GLY A 253 6.24 -15.83 31.76
C GLY A 253 6.01 -14.32 31.85
N ASP A 254 5.10 -13.74 31.04
CA ASP A 254 4.72 -12.34 31.18
C ASP A 254 3.83 -12.11 32.41
N THR A 255 4.04 -10.96 33.04
CA THR A 255 3.18 -10.40 34.09
C THR A 255 2.78 -8.98 33.69
N LEU A 256 1.70 -8.45 34.26
CA LEU A 256 1.26 -7.07 34.02
C LEU A 256 2.40 -6.07 34.25
N ALA A 257 3.17 -6.26 35.35
CA ALA A 257 4.31 -5.39 35.69
C ALA A 257 5.44 -5.46 34.63
N ARG A 258 5.73 -6.66 34.11
CA ARG A 258 6.75 -6.85 33.08
C ARG A 258 6.34 -6.23 31.75
N ILE A 259 5.05 -6.43 31.38
CA ILE A 259 4.50 -5.85 30.15
C ILE A 259 4.48 -4.34 30.25
N ALA A 260 3.97 -3.77 31.37
CA ALA A 260 3.92 -2.33 31.59
C ALA A 260 5.29 -1.67 31.46
N ARG A 261 6.32 -2.23 32.13
CA ARG A 261 7.71 -1.75 32.02
C ARG A 261 8.23 -1.81 30.58
N LYS A 262 7.95 -2.91 29.87
CA LYS A 262 8.41 -3.12 28.49
C LYS A 262 7.74 -2.16 27.49
N GLN A 263 6.52 -1.74 27.79
CA GLN A 263 5.72 -0.86 26.93
C GLN A 263 5.73 0.60 27.39
N GLY A 264 6.60 0.95 28.34
CA GLY A 264 6.71 2.34 28.82
C GLY A 264 5.46 2.87 29.51
N THR A 265 4.60 1.97 30.07
CA THR A 265 3.34 2.33 30.72
C THR A 265 3.30 1.86 32.17
N THR A 266 2.24 2.18 32.92
CA THR A 266 2.02 1.70 34.28
C THR A 266 1.07 0.50 34.31
N VAL A 267 1.12 -0.31 35.38
CA VAL A 267 0.18 -1.43 35.57
C VAL A 267 -1.25 -0.91 35.67
N GLU A 268 -1.47 0.23 36.34
CA GLU A 268 -2.77 0.87 36.45
C GLU A 268 -3.33 1.26 35.08
N GLN A 269 -2.51 1.91 34.26
CA GLN A 269 -2.91 2.31 32.92
C GLN A 269 -3.18 1.12 32.01
N LEU A 270 -2.31 0.10 32.08
CA LEU A 270 -2.52 -1.16 31.34
C LEU A 270 -3.83 -1.86 31.74
N CYS A 271 -4.15 -1.88 33.04
CA CYS A 271 -5.40 -2.43 33.55
C CYS A 271 -6.62 -1.61 33.09
N LYS A 272 -6.53 -0.28 33.17
CA LYS A 272 -7.59 0.64 32.73
C LYS A 272 -7.90 0.48 31.24
N LEU A 273 -6.86 0.48 30.40
CA LEU A 273 -6.98 0.34 28.94
C LEU A 273 -7.59 -1.00 28.49
N ASN A 274 -7.43 -2.04 29.31
CA ASN A 274 -7.91 -3.40 28.96
C ASN A 274 -9.11 -3.85 29.78
N HIS A 275 -9.68 -2.99 30.63
CA HIS A 275 -10.79 -3.31 31.53
C HIS A 275 -10.54 -4.57 32.38
N ILE A 276 -9.30 -4.73 32.90
CA ILE A 276 -8.88 -5.86 33.72
C ILE A 276 -8.42 -5.37 35.10
N LYS A 277 -8.48 -6.26 36.09
CA LYS A 277 -7.99 -6.01 37.45
C LYS A 277 -6.50 -6.32 37.56
N ARG A 278 -5.78 -5.73 38.51
CA ARG A 278 -4.35 -6.03 38.78
C ARG A 278 -4.11 -7.51 39.11
N THR A 279 -5.14 -8.18 39.63
CA THR A 279 -5.13 -9.61 39.96
C THR A 279 -5.52 -10.53 38.81
N THR A 280 -5.85 -9.97 37.64
CA THR A 280 -6.29 -10.77 36.47
C THR A 280 -5.14 -11.67 36.00
N ILE A 281 -5.43 -12.96 35.86
CA ILE A 281 -4.50 -13.94 35.27
C ILE A 281 -4.47 -13.73 33.76
N LEU A 282 -3.29 -13.38 33.23
CA LEU A 282 -3.10 -13.20 31.80
C LEU A 282 -3.08 -14.54 31.07
N ARG A 283 -3.83 -14.64 29.99
CA ARG A 283 -3.84 -15.84 29.15
C ARG A 283 -2.75 -15.73 28.09
N LEU A 284 -2.04 -16.83 27.85
CA LEU A 284 -1.05 -16.89 26.78
C LEU A 284 -1.69 -16.61 25.42
N GLY A 285 -1.15 -15.61 24.71
CA GLY A 285 -1.70 -15.15 23.45
C GLY A 285 -2.78 -14.07 23.55
N GLN A 286 -3.19 -13.69 24.77
CA GLN A 286 -4.08 -12.54 24.99
C GLN A 286 -3.43 -11.28 24.42
N VAL A 287 -4.22 -10.45 23.74
CA VAL A 287 -3.78 -9.14 23.24
C VAL A 287 -4.19 -8.08 24.26
N LEU A 288 -3.23 -7.28 24.68
CA LEU A 288 -3.43 -6.14 25.56
C LEU A 288 -3.12 -4.84 24.82
N ARG A 289 -3.97 -3.84 25.00
CA ARG A 289 -3.70 -2.46 24.60
C ARG A 289 -2.72 -1.84 25.59
N CYS A 290 -1.71 -1.10 25.09
CA CYS A 290 -0.61 -0.55 25.89
C CYS A 290 -0.55 0.97 25.90
N SER A 291 -1.19 1.62 24.94
CA SER A 291 -1.28 3.08 24.84
C SER A 291 -2.59 3.50 24.19
#